data_4575adc3fb063b5e26e1c1f69f54ac41
#
_entry.id   4575adc3fb063b5e26e1c1f69f54ac41
#
_cell.length_a   1.000
_cell.length_b   1.000
_cell.length_c   1.000
_cell.angle_alpha   90.00
_cell.angle_beta   90.00
_cell.angle_gamma   90.00
#
_symmetry.space_group_name_H-M   'P 1'
#
loop_
_entity.id
_entity.type
_entity.pdbx_description
1 polymer ?
#
loop_
_entity_poly.entity_id
_entity_poly.type
_entity_poly.pdbx_seq_one_letter_code
_entity_poly.pdbx_strand_id
1 'polypeptide(L)'
;MIHFRHVFGETDELIGGKVGFALESGLHILPCIGEKLEEREAGKTEEVCFAQLQAIADKVTDWSRVVLAYEPVWAIGTGKTATPEQAQEVHAALRKWLAEKVSAEVSENLRILYGGSVSAANCKELAACPDIDGFLVGGASLKPDFVSIINANQ
;
A
#
# COMPACT_ATOMS: atom_id res chain seq x y z
N MET A 1 -9.41 0.50 -1.89
CA MET A 1 -9.00 -0.91 -1.70
C MET A 1 -8.65 -1.51 -3.04
N ILE A 2 -7.51 -2.15 -3.13
CA ILE A 2 -7.00 -2.79 -4.36
C ILE A 2 -7.99 -3.82 -4.95
N HIS A 3 -8.73 -4.52 -4.10
CA HIS A 3 -9.71 -5.53 -4.49
C HIS A 3 -10.74 -5.01 -5.50
N PHE A 4 -11.16 -3.75 -5.41
CA PHE A 4 -12.13 -3.16 -6.34
C PHE A 4 -11.60 -3.04 -7.77
N ARG A 5 -10.28 -2.88 -7.98
CA ARG A 5 -9.68 -2.92 -9.31
C ARG A 5 -10.09 -4.19 -10.05
N HIS A 6 -10.04 -5.33 -9.35
CA HIS A 6 -10.31 -6.64 -9.94
C HIS A 6 -11.81 -6.94 -10.04
N VAL A 7 -12.61 -6.49 -9.08
CA VAL A 7 -14.07 -6.71 -9.07
C VAL A 7 -14.77 -5.88 -10.14
N PHE A 8 -14.33 -4.63 -10.34
CA PHE A 8 -14.96 -3.70 -11.29
C PHE A 8 -14.14 -3.49 -12.57
N GLY A 9 -13.02 -4.19 -12.74
CA GLY A 9 -12.18 -4.08 -13.94
C GLY A 9 -11.56 -2.68 -14.11
N GLU A 10 -11.25 -1.98 -13.00
CA GLU A 10 -10.65 -0.65 -13.07
C GLU A 10 -9.18 -0.73 -13.50
N THR A 11 -8.85 -0.06 -14.62
CA THR A 11 -7.47 0.01 -15.14
C THR A 11 -6.60 0.96 -14.33
N ASP A 12 -5.30 0.86 -14.50
CA ASP A 12 -4.34 1.77 -13.84
C ASP A 12 -4.55 3.22 -14.27
N GLU A 13 -4.87 3.47 -15.55
CA GLU A 13 -5.17 4.81 -16.08
C GLU A 13 -6.44 5.38 -15.43
N LEU A 14 -7.47 4.57 -15.25
CA LEU A 14 -8.70 5.00 -14.58
C LEU A 14 -8.43 5.38 -13.13
N ILE A 15 -7.65 4.58 -12.41
CA ILE A 15 -7.26 4.87 -11.02
C ILE A 15 -6.41 6.15 -10.96
N GLY A 16 -5.42 6.30 -11.86
CA GLY A 16 -4.65 7.53 -11.97
C GLY A 16 -5.54 8.76 -12.21
N GLY A 17 -6.53 8.64 -13.10
CA GLY A 17 -7.51 9.70 -13.34
C GLY A 17 -8.33 10.07 -12.09
N LYS A 18 -8.77 9.07 -11.31
CA LYS A 18 -9.47 9.29 -10.02
C LYS A 18 -8.56 10.01 -9.02
N VAL A 19 -7.29 9.63 -8.94
CA VAL A 19 -6.29 10.26 -8.07
C VAL A 19 -6.13 11.75 -8.44
N GLY A 20 -5.90 12.06 -9.72
CA GLY A 20 -5.77 13.45 -10.18
C GLY A 20 -7.00 14.28 -9.85
N PHE A 21 -8.19 13.80 -10.21
CA PHE A 21 -9.45 14.47 -9.91
C PHE A 21 -9.69 14.73 -8.41
N ALA A 22 -9.37 13.75 -7.56
CA ALA A 22 -9.53 13.91 -6.11
C ALA A 22 -8.58 14.99 -5.55
N LEU A 23 -7.32 15.01 -6.00
CA LEU A 23 -6.34 16.02 -5.61
C LEU A 23 -6.73 17.43 -6.08
N GLU A 24 -7.19 17.57 -7.33
CA GLU A 24 -7.73 18.83 -7.88
C GLU A 24 -8.94 19.32 -7.08
N SER A 25 -9.75 18.39 -6.57
CA SER A 25 -10.89 18.68 -5.70
C SER A 25 -10.51 19.00 -4.24
N GLY A 26 -9.20 19.07 -3.92
CA GLY A 26 -8.70 19.43 -2.59
C GLY A 26 -8.70 18.29 -1.57
N LEU A 27 -8.93 17.05 -1.99
CA LEU A 27 -8.97 15.89 -1.08
C LEU A 27 -7.56 15.37 -0.75
N HIS A 28 -7.43 14.75 0.43
CA HIS A 28 -6.34 13.83 0.72
C HIS A 28 -6.70 12.45 0.19
N ILE A 29 -5.73 11.74 -0.33
CA ILE A 29 -5.96 10.45 -0.99
C ILE A 29 -5.12 9.34 -0.37
N LEU A 30 -5.65 8.12 -0.47
CA LEU A 30 -4.98 6.89 -0.07
C LEU A 30 -5.12 5.87 -1.22
N PRO A 31 -4.32 6.02 -2.30
CA PRO A 31 -4.32 5.06 -3.38
C PRO A 31 -3.74 3.72 -2.91
N CYS A 32 -4.34 2.64 -3.41
CA CYS A 32 -3.95 1.28 -3.07
C CYS A 32 -3.31 0.59 -4.28
N ILE A 33 -2.18 -0.04 -4.07
CA ILE A 33 -1.47 -0.87 -5.05
C ILE A 33 -1.22 -2.27 -4.49
N GLY A 34 -1.01 -3.23 -5.34
CA GLY A 34 -0.70 -4.60 -4.94
C GLY A 34 -0.95 -5.61 -6.03
N GLU A 35 -0.29 -6.75 -5.92
CA GLU A 35 -0.31 -7.84 -6.88
C GLU A 35 -1.25 -8.98 -6.46
N LYS A 36 -1.66 -9.78 -7.43
CA LYS A 36 -2.36 -11.05 -7.23
C LYS A 36 -1.38 -12.18 -6.90
N LEU A 37 -1.92 -13.32 -6.45
CA LEU A 37 -1.11 -14.49 -6.10
C LEU A 37 -0.31 -15.01 -7.29
N GLU A 38 -0.94 -15.11 -8.46
CA GLU A 38 -0.29 -15.60 -9.68
C GLU A 38 0.88 -14.70 -10.12
N GLU A 39 0.72 -13.39 -9.92
CA GLU A 39 1.75 -12.40 -10.25
C GLU A 39 2.94 -12.53 -9.28
N ARG A 40 2.66 -12.74 -7.99
CA ARG A 40 3.70 -12.97 -6.99
C ARG A 40 4.45 -14.27 -7.24
N GLU A 41 3.74 -15.37 -7.48
CA GLU A 41 4.35 -16.68 -7.77
C GLU A 41 5.19 -16.66 -9.06
N ALA A 42 4.83 -15.79 -10.00
CA ALA A 42 5.60 -15.53 -11.22
C ALA A 42 6.79 -14.56 -11.03
N GLY A 43 7.03 -14.05 -9.79
CA GLY A 43 8.09 -13.08 -9.51
C GLY A 43 7.84 -11.68 -10.07
N LYS A 44 6.57 -11.30 -10.32
CA LYS A 44 6.18 -10.04 -10.96
C LYS A 44 5.66 -8.98 -9.99
N THR A 45 5.85 -9.15 -8.70
CA THR A 45 5.37 -8.21 -7.67
C THR A 45 5.80 -6.78 -7.95
N GLU A 46 7.09 -6.55 -8.17
CA GLU A 46 7.63 -5.21 -8.46
C GLU A 46 7.08 -4.66 -9.78
N GLU A 47 7.08 -5.45 -10.85
CA GLU A 47 6.57 -5.05 -12.17
C GLU A 47 5.13 -4.51 -12.05
N VAL A 48 4.25 -5.26 -11.37
CA VAL A 48 2.85 -4.90 -11.20
C VAL A 48 2.69 -3.67 -10.30
N CYS A 49 3.34 -3.66 -9.13
CA CYS A 49 3.24 -2.55 -8.19
C CYS A 49 3.81 -1.25 -8.77
N PHE A 50 4.91 -1.34 -9.51
CA PHE A 50 5.54 -0.17 -10.14
C PHE A 50 4.69 0.39 -11.29
N ALA A 51 4.05 -0.47 -12.10
CA ALA A 51 3.12 -0.01 -13.15
C ALA A 51 1.92 0.73 -12.54
N GLN A 52 1.34 0.19 -11.47
CA GLN A 52 0.25 0.82 -10.74
C GLN A 52 0.68 2.16 -10.11
N LEU A 53 1.86 2.21 -9.50
CA LEU A 53 2.41 3.41 -8.88
C LEU A 53 2.77 4.48 -9.92
N GLN A 54 3.27 4.09 -11.10
CA GLN A 54 3.56 4.99 -12.20
C GLN A 54 2.28 5.74 -12.66
N ALA A 55 1.18 5.01 -12.87
CA ALA A 55 -0.09 5.63 -13.27
C ALA A 55 -0.64 6.63 -12.22
N ILE A 56 -0.35 6.40 -10.94
CA ILE A 56 -0.64 7.35 -9.86
C ILE A 56 0.30 8.55 -9.95
N ALA A 57 1.62 8.30 -10.04
CA ALA A 57 2.65 9.33 -10.06
C ALA A 57 2.49 10.31 -11.23
N ASP A 58 2.05 9.83 -12.39
CA ASP A 58 1.77 10.66 -13.57
C ASP A 58 0.68 11.72 -13.34
N LYS A 59 -0.11 11.59 -12.26
CA LYS A 59 -1.21 12.49 -11.90
C LYS A 59 -0.96 13.28 -10.61
N VAL A 60 0.07 12.95 -9.85
CA VAL A 60 0.38 13.61 -8.58
C VAL A 60 1.45 14.67 -8.78
N THR A 61 1.11 15.92 -8.52
CA THR A 61 2.06 17.05 -8.51
C THR A 61 2.46 17.44 -7.09
N ASP A 62 1.59 17.19 -6.11
CA ASP A 62 1.82 17.47 -4.68
C ASP A 62 1.57 16.21 -3.85
N TRP A 63 2.64 15.62 -3.34
CA TRP A 63 2.62 14.39 -2.56
C TRP A 63 2.25 14.60 -1.08
N SER A 64 2.16 15.84 -0.61
CA SER A 64 1.85 16.16 0.79
C SER A 64 0.46 15.67 1.23
N ARG A 65 -0.45 15.46 0.26
CA ARG A 65 -1.82 14.96 0.49
C ARG A 65 -2.01 13.50 0.11
N VAL A 66 -0.92 12.77 -0.10
CA VAL A 66 -0.94 11.36 -0.49
C VAL A 66 -0.42 10.49 0.64
N VAL A 67 -1.10 9.38 0.88
CA VAL A 67 -0.61 8.25 1.67
C VAL A 67 -0.78 7.01 0.79
N LEU A 68 0.29 6.26 0.55
CA LEU A 68 0.22 5.05 -0.27
C LEU A 68 -0.13 3.84 0.58
N ALA A 69 -0.94 2.90 0.06
CA ALA A 69 -1.17 1.61 0.69
C ALA A 69 -0.72 0.48 -0.23
N TYR A 70 0.14 -0.40 0.29
CA TYR A 70 0.44 -1.68 -0.35
C TYR A 70 -0.49 -2.76 0.19
N GLU A 71 -1.36 -3.27 -0.66
CA GLU A 71 -2.35 -4.30 -0.35
C GLU A 71 -2.09 -5.56 -1.18
N PRO A 72 -1.27 -6.53 -0.72
CA PRO A 72 -1.13 -7.81 -1.43
C PRO A 72 -2.50 -8.49 -1.53
N VAL A 73 -3.08 -8.56 -2.74
CA VAL A 73 -4.47 -9.02 -2.96
C VAL A 73 -4.67 -10.42 -2.40
N TRP A 74 -3.67 -11.28 -2.53
CA TRP A 74 -3.66 -12.66 -2.05
C TRP A 74 -3.67 -12.80 -0.52
N ALA A 75 -3.36 -11.73 0.21
CA ALA A 75 -3.36 -11.70 1.68
C ALA A 75 -4.61 -11.03 2.27
N ILE A 76 -5.60 -10.62 1.45
CA ILE A 76 -6.80 -9.92 1.91
C ILE A 76 -7.95 -10.91 2.04
N GLY A 77 -8.39 -11.20 3.27
CA GLY A 77 -9.56 -12.04 3.54
C GLY A 77 -9.42 -13.51 3.18
N THR A 78 -8.22 -13.98 2.85
CA THR A 78 -7.94 -15.36 2.42
C THR A 78 -7.43 -16.26 3.56
N GLY A 79 -7.12 -15.68 4.72
CA GLY A 79 -6.42 -16.38 5.81
C GLY A 79 -4.91 -16.53 5.59
N LYS A 80 -4.39 -16.15 4.40
CA LYS A 80 -2.95 -16.02 4.15
C LYS A 80 -2.47 -14.66 4.63
N THR A 81 -1.25 -14.60 5.17
CA THR A 81 -0.58 -13.36 5.55
C THR A 81 0.77 -13.29 4.86
N ALA A 82 1.18 -12.12 4.41
CA ALA A 82 2.57 -11.92 4.06
C ALA A 82 3.42 -11.97 5.34
N THR A 83 4.63 -12.53 5.26
CA THR A 83 5.58 -12.42 6.36
C THR A 83 6.07 -10.97 6.49
N PRO A 84 6.59 -10.54 7.67
CA PRO A 84 7.19 -9.22 7.81
C PRO A 84 8.28 -8.94 6.78
N GLU A 85 9.12 -9.93 6.47
CA GLU A 85 10.19 -9.82 5.47
C GLU A 85 9.62 -9.60 4.07
N GLN A 86 8.56 -10.31 3.69
CA GLN A 86 7.90 -10.15 2.41
C GLN A 86 7.26 -8.76 2.26
N ALA A 87 6.64 -8.26 3.33
CA ALA A 87 6.06 -6.92 3.33
C ALA A 87 7.17 -5.85 3.25
N GLN A 88 8.22 -6.01 4.05
CA GLN A 88 9.38 -5.12 4.08
C GLN A 88 10.07 -5.02 2.71
N GLU A 89 10.29 -6.16 2.04
CA GLU A 89 10.91 -6.21 0.71
C GLU A 89 10.17 -5.32 -0.29
N VAL A 90 8.84 -5.44 -0.34
CA VAL A 90 8.03 -4.63 -1.27
C VAL A 90 8.02 -3.16 -0.86
N HIS A 91 7.90 -2.83 0.43
CA HIS A 91 7.94 -1.46 0.91
C HIS A 91 9.27 -0.79 0.59
N ALA A 92 10.40 -1.48 0.80
CA ALA A 92 11.73 -0.99 0.43
C ALA A 92 11.86 -0.75 -1.08
N ALA A 93 11.35 -1.67 -1.91
CA ALA A 93 11.35 -1.52 -3.36
C ALA A 93 10.50 -0.33 -3.82
N LEU A 94 9.34 -0.09 -3.19
CA LEU A 94 8.50 1.09 -3.46
C LEU A 94 9.21 2.40 -3.09
N ARG A 95 9.90 2.47 -1.94
CA ARG A 95 10.70 3.65 -1.58
C ARG A 95 11.82 3.91 -2.57
N LYS A 96 12.55 2.87 -2.95
CA LYS A 96 13.60 2.99 -3.96
C LYS A 96 13.03 3.51 -5.29
N TRP A 97 11.91 2.97 -5.75
CA TRP A 97 11.24 3.44 -6.95
C TRP A 97 10.85 4.92 -6.86
N LEU A 98 10.27 5.36 -5.73
CA LEU A 98 9.91 6.76 -5.49
C LEU A 98 11.13 7.68 -5.51
N ALA A 99 12.25 7.27 -4.93
CA ALA A 99 13.49 8.05 -4.96
C ALA A 99 14.03 8.24 -6.38
N GLU A 100 13.93 7.20 -7.21
CA GLU A 100 14.44 7.20 -8.58
C GLU A 100 13.53 7.91 -9.57
N LYS A 101 12.20 7.79 -9.41
CA LYS A 101 11.20 8.24 -10.40
C LYS A 101 10.52 9.55 -10.02
N VAL A 102 10.46 9.88 -8.74
CA VAL A 102 9.84 11.10 -8.23
C VAL A 102 10.88 12.01 -7.61
N SER A 103 11.28 11.75 -6.38
CA SER A 103 12.39 12.44 -5.71
C SER A 103 12.78 11.71 -4.41
N ALA A 104 14.01 11.96 -3.93
CA ALA A 104 14.46 11.47 -2.62
C ALA A 104 13.59 12.02 -1.49
N GLU A 105 13.18 13.30 -1.57
CA GLU A 105 12.30 13.94 -0.58
C GLU A 105 10.94 13.23 -0.47
N VAL A 106 10.32 12.90 -1.61
CA VAL A 106 9.04 12.16 -1.61
C VAL A 106 9.23 10.77 -1.06
N SER A 107 10.29 10.07 -1.44
CA SER A 107 10.61 8.75 -0.92
C SER A 107 10.75 8.73 0.61
N GLU A 108 11.36 9.75 1.19
CA GLU A 108 11.59 9.86 2.63
C GLU A 108 10.30 10.22 3.40
N ASN A 109 9.48 11.13 2.85
CA ASN A 109 8.36 11.72 3.57
C ASN A 109 7.00 11.05 3.28
N LEU A 110 6.85 10.30 2.18
CA LEU A 110 5.61 9.62 1.86
C LEU A 110 5.38 8.45 2.82
N ARG A 111 4.25 8.47 3.49
CA ARG A 111 3.82 7.34 4.32
C ARG A 111 3.33 6.19 3.43
N ILE A 112 3.91 5.00 3.64
CA ILE A 112 3.52 3.77 2.95
C ILE A 112 2.95 2.80 3.98
N LEU A 113 1.65 2.54 3.88
CA LEU A 113 0.92 1.66 4.78
C LEU A 113 0.88 0.23 4.25
N TYR A 114 1.03 -0.74 5.14
CA TYR A 114 0.77 -2.13 4.81
C TYR A 114 -0.73 -2.43 4.99
N GLY A 115 -1.38 -2.93 3.94
CA GLY A 115 -2.81 -3.21 3.89
C GLY A 115 -3.17 -4.69 3.73
N GLY A 116 -2.26 -5.60 4.00
CA GLY A 116 -2.57 -7.03 4.10
C GLY A 116 -3.30 -7.37 5.40
N SER A 117 -3.35 -8.65 5.75
CA SER A 117 -4.00 -9.09 6.98
C SER A 117 -3.17 -8.68 8.21
N VAL A 118 -3.60 -7.63 8.89
CA VAL A 118 -3.01 -7.15 10.15
C VAL A 118 -3.89 -7.56 11.32
N SER A 119 -3.28 -8.04 12.39
CA SER A 119 -3.91 -8.49 13.63
C SER A 119 -3.07 -8.11 14.85
N ALA A 120 -3.61 -8.25 16.05
CA ALA A 120 -2.84 -8.08 17.29
C ALA A 120 -1.63 -9.01 17.40
N ALA A 121 -1.68 -10.17 16.72
CA ALA A 121 -0.61 -11.17 16.78
C ALA A 121 0.61 -10.80 15.93
N ASN A 122 0.44 -10.09 14.80
CA ASN A 122 1.52 -9.80 13.86
C ASN A 122 1.87 -8.30 13.74
N CYS A 123 1.06 -7.41 14.32
CA CYS A 123 1.24 -5.97 14.14
C CYS A 123 2.59 -5.45 14.66
N LYS A 124 3.12 -5.99 15.75
CA LYS A 124 4.41 -5.55 16.32
C LYS A 124 5.60 -5.92 15.43
N GLU A 125 5.59 -7.13 14.86
CA GLU A 125 6.64 -7.57 13.93
C GLU A 125 6.61 -6.75 12.63
N LEU A 126 5.42 -6.50 12.10
CA LEU A 126 5.23 -5.64 10.93
C LEU A 126 5.63 -4.17 11.21
N ALA A 127 5.29 -3.65 12.40
CA ALA A 127 5.65 -2.29 12.82
C ALA A 127 7.17 -2.11 13.05
N ALA A 128 7.90 -3.20 13.31
CA ALA A 128 9.35 -3.15 13.42
C ALA A 128 10.07 -3.07 12.07
N CYS A 129 9.35 -3.24 10.96
CA CYS A 129 9.91 -3.12 9.61
C CYS A 129 10.16 -1.64 9.27
N PRO A 130 11.39 -1.26 8.85
CA PRO A 130 11.79 0.15 8.73
C PRO A 130 11.05 0.93 7.65
N ASP A 131 10.49 0.25 6.63
CA ASP A 131 9.80 0.91 5.51
C ASP A 131 8.27 0.84 5.61
N ILE A 132 7.73 0.28 6.70
CA ILE A 132 6.28 0.23 6.97
C ILE A 132 5.92 1.34 7.95
N ASP A 133 5.24 2.39 7.48
CA ASP A 133 4.88 3.55 8.32
C ASP A 133 3.59 3.37 9.12
N GLY A 134 2.84 2.31 8.86
CA GLY A 134 1.58 2.02 9.54
C GLY A 134 0.73 1.01 8.78
N PHE A 135 -0.55 0.95 9.12
CA PHE A 135 -1.44 -0.09 8.63
C PHE A 135 -2.74 0.45 8.05
N LEU A 136 -3.21 -0.19 6.99
CA LEU A 136 -4.59 -0.08 6.51
C LEU A 136 -5.35 -1.31 6.99
N VAL A 137 -6.20 -1.13 8.02
CA VAL A 137 -6.83 -2.23 8.77
C VAL A 137 -8.29 -2.42 8.34
N GLY A 138 -8.62 -3.65 7.93
CA GLY A 138 -9.98 -4.05 7.58
C GLY A 138 -10.77 -4.58 8.80
N GLY A 139 -11.22 -5.84 8.74
CA GLY A 139 -12.10 -6.45 9.75
C GLY A 139 -11.58 -6.44 11.19
N ALA A 140 -10.27 -6.41 11.40
CA ALA A 140 -9.69 -6.30 12.74
C ALA A 140 -10.00 -4.95 13.41
N SER A 141 -10.31 -3.89 12.65
CA SER A 141 -10.71 -2.58 13.19
C SER A 141 -12.04 -2.59 13.94
N LEU A 142 -12.84 -3.64 13.75
CA LEU A 142 -14.13 -3.84 14.42
C LEU A 142 -14.03 -4.69 15.69
N LYS A 143 -12.82 -5.08 16.09
CA LYS A 143 -12.57 -5.96 17.24
C LYS A 143 -11.87 -5.19 18.37
N PRO A 144 -12.06 -5.60 19.64
CA PRO A 144 -11.35 -5.00 20.78
C PRO A 144 -9.83 -4.99 20.62
N ASP A 145 -9.27 -6.02 19.97
CA ASP A 145 -7.83 -6.17 19.72
C ASP A 145 -7.24 -5.07 18.80
N PHE A 146 -8.09 -4.24 18.19
CA PHE A 146 -7.64 -3.10 17.39
C PHE A 146 -6.76 -2.12 18.17
N VAL A 147 -6.99 -2.00 19.48
CA VAL A 147 -6.15 -1.19 20.37
C VAL A 147 -4.68 -1.64 20.32
N SER A 148 -4.43 -2.95 20.23
CA SER A 148 -3.06 -3.49 20.09
C SER A 148 -2.41 -3.08 18.77
N ILE A 149 -3.20 -3.00 17.70
CA ILE A 149 -2.71 -2.57 16.37
C ILE A 149 -2.39 -1.07 16.38
N ILE A 150 -3.23 -0.24 17.02
CA ILE A 150 -2.99 1.20 17.18
C ILE A 150 -1.69 1.46 17.94
N ASN A 151 -1.39 0.65 18.94
CA ASN A 151 -0.22 0.78 19.81
C ASN A 151 0.98 -0.07 19.36
N ALA A 152 0.99 -0.54 18.12
CA ALA A 152 2.03 -1.47 17.66
C ALA A 152 3.45 -0.89 17.69
N ASN A 153 3.59 0.44 17.58
CA ASN A 153 4.86 1.17 17.60
C ASN A 153 5.26 1.70 19.00
N GLN A 154 4.56 1.26 20.06
CA GLN A 154 4.83 1.69 21.43
C GLN A 154 5.61 0.63 22.24
#